data_5c0ec65ea0e646b00e113df72b1f7b6a
#
_entry.id   5c0ec65ea0e646b00e113df72b1f7b6a
#
_cell.length_a   1.000
_cell.length_b   1.000
_cell.length_c   1.000
_cell.angle_alpha   90.00
_cell.angle_beta   90.00
_cell.angle_gamma   90.00
#
_symmetry.space_group_name_H-M   'P 1'
#
loop_
_entity.id
_entity.type
_entity.pdbx_description
1 polymer ?
#
loop_
_entity_poly.entity_id
_entity_poly.type
_entity_poly.pdbx_seq_one_letter_code
_entity_poly.pdbx_strand_id
1 'polypeptide(L)'
;MWGGEHIRLEVNDSGGDIEFDCARGSISQRLELDNKGRFKVRGIYIAETPAPAAVDGGLPSSGVKATYTGTLSGSSLRLEVFIEGQDVPRTFDLVQGDQGHLAKCA
;
A
#
# COMPACT_ATOMS: atom_id res chain seq x y z
N MET A 1 7.46 9.39 -6.45
CA MET A 1 7.62 8.20 -5.57
C MET A 1 7.68 8.64 -4.12
N TRP A 2 7.06 7.87 -3.27
CA TRP A 2 7.01 8.14 -1.85
C TRP A 2 7.53 6.93 -1.10
N GLY A 3 8.32 7.14 -0.08
CA GLY A 3 8.88 6.02 0.67
C GLY A 3 9.01 6.31 2.14
N GLY A 4 9.05 5.26 2.94
CA GLY A 4 9.22 5.34 4.38
C GLY A 4 9.68 4.00 4.91
N GLU A 5 9.62 3.84 6.23
CA GLU A 5 10.00 2.58 6.83
C GLU A 5 8.96 1.53 6.49
N HIS A 6 9.42 0.46 5.87
CA HIS A 6 8.59 -0.69 5.52
C HIS A 6 7.56 -0.42 4.42
N ILE A 7 7.72 0.65 3.64
CA ILE A 7 6.74 0.97 2.62
C ILE A 7 7.34 1.81 1.49
N ARG A 8 6.84 1.57 0.29
CA ARG A 8 7.15 2.40 -0.87
C ARG A 8 5.87 2.54 -1.69
N LEU A 9 5.56 3.75 -2.10
CA LEU A 9 4.38 4.04 -2.92
C LEU A 9 4.80 4.71 -4.22
N GLU A 10 4.33 4.18 -5.32
CA GLU A 10 4.57 4.76 -6.61
C GLU A 10 3.23 5.10 -7.23
N VAL A 11 3.00 6.38 -7.47
CA VAL A 11 1.74 6.89 -7.98
C VAL A 11 1.83 7.15 -9.46
N ASN A 12 0.80 6.79 -10.19
CA ASN A 12 0.71 7.07 -11.62
C ASN A 12 -0.67 7.64 -11.95
N ASP A 13 -0.94 7.85 -13.24
CA ASP A 13 -2.18 8.50 -13.67
C ASP A 13 -3.43 7.66 -13.42
N SER A 14 -3.30 6.37 -13.27
CA SER A 14 -4.45 5.50 -13.07
C SER A 14 -4.56 4.95 -11.67
N GLY A 15 -3.63 5.26 -10.81
CA GLY A 15 -3.66 4.73 -9.44
C GLY A 15 -2.28 4.68 -8.85
N GLY A 16 -1.86 3.53 -8.38
CA GLY A 16 -0.54 3.38 -7.79
C GLY A 16 -0.24 1.97 -7.37
N ASP A 17 1.03 1.74 -7.08
CA ASP A 17 1.50 0.46 -6.57
C ASP A 17 2.21 0.71 -5.25
N ILE A 18 1.99 -0.18 -4.30
CA ILE A 18 2.57 -0.05 -2.98
C ILE A 18 3.33 -1.33 -2.67
N GLU A 19 4.53 -1.17 -2.14
CA GLU A 19 5.30 -2.30 -1.66
C GLU A 19 5.48 -2.20 -0.16
N PHE A 20 5.19 -3.29 0.52
CA PHE A 20 5.43 -3.43 1.95
C PHE A 20 6.52 -4.49 2.14
N ASP A 21 6.95 -4.72 3.37
CA ASP A 21 7.99 -5.73 3.62
C ASP A 21 7.57 -7.11 3.13
N CYS A 22 6.41 -7.55 3.50
CA CYS A 22 5.93 -8.89 3.17
C CYS A 22 4.60 -8.85 2.46
N ALA A 23 4.37 -7.80 1.70
CA ALA A 23 3.10 -7.66 1.00
C ALA A 23 3.23 -6.60 -0.09
N ARG A 24 2.22 -6.52 -0.90
CA ARG A 24 2.14 -5.46 -1.90
C ARG A 24 0.69 -5.03 -2.03
N GLY A 25 0.48 -3.85 -2.54
CA GLY A 25 -0.84 -3.32 -2.76
C GLY A 25 -0.96 -2.68 -4.13
N SER A 26 -2.16 -2.57 -4.60
CA SER A 26 -2.43 -1.93 -5.87
C SER A 26 -3.64 -1.03 -5.70
N ILE A 27 -3.54 0.18 -6.21
CA ILE A 27 -4.64 1.14 -6.19
C ILE A 27 -5.14 1.28 -7.61
N SER A 28 -6.41 0.99 -7.80
CA SER A 28 -6.99 1.02 -9.13
C SER A 28 -7.81 2.27 -9.39
N GLN A 29 -7.66 3.27 -8.56
CA GLN A 29 -8.34 4.54 -8.73
C GLN A 29 -7.33 5.66 -8.73
N ARG A 30 -7.61 6.70 -9.50
CA ARG A 30 -6.74 7.86 -9.52
C ARG A 30 -6.73 8.53 -8.16
N LEU A 31 -5.56 8.91 -7.69
CA LEU A 31 -5.44 9.58 -6.41
C LEU A 31 -5.71 11.06 -6.59
N GLU A 32 -6.76 11.52 -5.96
CA GLU A 32 -7.14 12.93 -6.03
C GLU A 32 -7.22 13.47 -4.61
N LEU A 33 -6.54 14.56 -4.37
CA LEU A 33 -6.56 15.19 -3.06
C LEU A 33 -7.76 16.11 -2.93
N ASP A 34 -8.38 16.10 -1.77
CA ASP A 34 -9.42 17.06 -1.50
C ASP A 34 -8.77 18.38 -1.07
N ASN A 35 -9.57 19.36 -0.68
CA ASN A 35 -9.04 20.68 -0.34
C ASN A 35 -8.34 20.70 1.01
N LYS A 36 -8.30 19.58 1.72
CA LYS A 36 -7.53 19.45 2.95
C LYS A 36 -6.30 18.59 2.75
N GLY A 37 -5.97 18.25 1.53
CA GLY A 37 -4.81 17.44 1.23
C GLY A 37 -4.98 15.96 1.55
N ARG A 38 -6.19 15.46 1.54
CA ARG A 38 -6.47 14.06 1.85
C ARG A 38 -7.03 13.33 0.66
N PHE A 39 -6.76 12.04 0.59
CA PHE A 39 -7.37 11.19 -0.43
C PHE A 39 -7.88 9.91 0.22
N LYS A 40 -8.82 9.27 -0.44
CA LYS A 40 -9.33 7.96 -0.04
C LYS A 40 -9.60 7.17 -1.30
N VAL A 41 -8.89 6.07 -1.47
CA VAL A 41 -9.01 5.26 -2.66
C VAL A 41 -9.12 3.80 -2.30
N ARG A 42 -9.66 3.00 -3.19
CA ARG A 42 -9.79 1.57 -2.99
C ARG A 42 -8.77 0.83 -3.82
N GLY A 43 -8.38 -0.31 -3.32
CA GLY A 43 -7.45 -1.16 -4.02
C GLY A 43 -7.43 -2.55 -3.41
N ILE A 44 -6.32 -3.23 -3.58
CA ILE A 44 -6.15 -4.57 -3.03
C ILE A 44 -4.87 -4.65 -2.22
N TYR A 45 -4.82 -5.62 -1.33
CA TYR A 45 -3.64 -5.90 -0.51
C TYR A 45 -3.35 -7.39 -0.68
N ILE A 46 -2.12 -7.70 -1.08
CA ILE A 46 -1.70 -9.07 -1.33
C ILE A 46 -0.54 -9.41 -0.41
N ALA A 47 -0.75 -10.34 0.50
CA ALA A 47 0.32 -10.77 1.38
C ALA A 47 1.26 -11.68 0.63
N GLU A 48 2.56 -11.40 0.73
CA GLU A 48 3.59 -12.22 0.11
C GLU A 48 4.14 -13.14 1.19
N THR A 49 3.94 -14.42 1.03
CA THR A 49 4.47 -15.35 2.01
C THR A 49 5.67 -16.04 1.41
N PRO A 50 6.67 -16.27 2.20
CA PRO A 50 7.84 -16.98 1.69
C PRO A 50 7.55 -18.45 1.47
N ALA A 51 6.55 -18.96 2.01
CA ALA A 51 6.28 -20.36 1.88
C ALA A 51 5.85 -20.69 0.47
N PRO A 52 6.18 -21.80 0.05
CA PRO A 52 5.85 -22.26 -1.24
C PRO A 52 4.42 -22.50 -1.18
N ALA A 53 3.86 -21.88 -1.82
CA ALA A 53 2.70 -22.00 -1.82
C ALA A 53 2.09 -23.17 -1.98
N ALA A 54 1.34 -23.28 -1.74
CA ALA A 54 0.67 -24.17 -1.90
C ALA A 54 0.40 -24.75 -2.84
N VAL A 55 0.12 -25.33 -2.82
CA VAL A 55 0.20 -26.16 -3.46
C VAL A 55 -0.98 -26.56 -3.96
N ASP A 56 -1.87 -26.65 -3.40
CA ASP A 56 -2.96 -27.15 -3.80
C ASP A 56 -3.60 -26.29 -4.60
N GLY A 57 -3.45 -26.33 -5.56
CA GLY A 57 -4.21 -25.66 -6.32
C GLY A 57 -3.61 -24.45 -6.68
N GLY A 58 -2.71 -24.17 -6.10
CA GLY A 58 -1.96 -23.12 -6.47
C GLY A 58 -2.73 -21.91 -6.71
N LEU A 59 -3.62 -21.62 -5.99
CA LEU A 59 -4.28 -20.45 -6.22
C LEU A 59 -3.44 -19.33 -5.86
N PRO A 60 -3.21 -18.45 -6.75
CA PRO A 60 -2.43 -17.31 -6.44
C PRO A 60 -3.22 -16.54 -5.44
N SER A 61 -2.58 -15.88 -4.60
CA SER A 61 -3.26 -15.08 -3.66
C SER A 61 -3.96 -14.02 -4.41
N SER A 62 -5.20 -14.02 -4.36
CA SER A 62 -5.98 -13.05 -5.08
C SER A 62 -6.02 -11.71 -4.39
N GLY A 63 -5.45 -11.60 -3.23
CA GLY A 63 -5.50 -10.36 -2.50
C GLY A 63 -6.83 -10.15 -1.82
N VAL A 64 -6.88 -9.20 -0.93
CA VAL A 64 -8.09 -8.80 -0.26
C VAL A 64 -8.34 -7.33 -0.53
N LYS A 65 -9.55 -6.90 -0.40
CA LYS A 65 -9.89 -5.50 -0.60
C LYS A 65 -9.24 -4.65 0.47
N ALA A 66 -8.78 -3.51 0.08
CA ALA A 66 -8.18 -2.56 1.01
C ALA A 66 -8.59 -1.14 0.64
N THR A 67 -8.63 -0.29 1.63
CA THR A 67 -8.88 1.13 1.42
C THR A 67 -7.64 1.87 1.89
N TYR A 68 -7.15 2.75 1.05
CA TYR A 68 -5.98 3.54 1.34
C TYR A 68 -6.40 4.99 1.52
N THR A 69 -6.11 5.53 2.70
CA THR A 69 -6.38 6.94 2.95
C THR A 69 -5.05 7.63 3.24
N GLY A 70 -4.89 8.80 2.74
CA GLY A 70 -3.66 9.54 2.95
C GLY A 70 -3.90 10.99 3.26
N THR A 71 -2.99 11.58 4.02
CA THR A 71 -3.00 13.00 4.33
C THR A 71 -1.64 13.56 3.95
N LEU A 72 -1.65 14.49 3.02
CA LEU A 72 -0.42 15.10 2.53
C LEU A 72 -0.16 16.39 3.28
N SER A 73 1.06 16.55 3.75
CA SER A 73 1.48 17.76 4.42
C SER A 73 2.89 18.11 3.94
N GLY A 74 2.99 19.05 3.01
CA GLY A 74 4.28 19.37 2.39
C GLY A 74 4.83 18.18 1.63
N SER A 75 6.01 17.71 2.00
CA SER A 75 6.62 16.55 1.38
C SER A 75 6.42 15.28 2.20
N SER A 76 5.54 15.32 3.17
CA SER A 76 5.25 14.16 4.01
C SER A 76 3.85 13.65 3.74
N LEU A 77 3.69 12.35 3.75
CA LEU A 77 2.40 11.71 3.54
C LEU A 77 2.17 10.69 4.65
N ARG A 78 1.05 10.81 5.33
CA ARG A 78 0.64 9.77 6.28
C ARG A 78 -0.39 8.90 5.60
N LEU A 79 -0.07 7.63 5.47
CA LEU A 79 -0.93 6.67 4.78
C LEU A 79 -1.52 5.70 5.78
N GLU A 80 -2.84 5.53 5.73
CA GLU A 80 -3.50 4.51 6.53
C GLU A 80 -4.07 3.45 5.60
N VAL A 81 -3.81 2.20 5.94
CA VAL A 81 -4.23 1.06 5.12
C VAL A 81 -5.26 0.26 5.90
N PHE A 82 -6.48 0.26 5.40
CA PHE A 82 -7.57 -0.50 6.01
C PHE A 82 -7.75 -1.77 5.19
N ILE A 83 -7.39 -2.89 5.77
CA ILE A 83 -7.42 -4.19 5.10
C ILE A 83 -8.66 -4.94 5.51
N GLU A 84 -9.41 -5.44 4.52
CA GLU A 84 -10.62 -6.19 4.81
C GLU A 84 -10.31 -7.37 5.73
N GLY A 85 -11.09 -7.52 6.77
CA GLY A 85 -10.87 -8.58 7.74
C GLY A 85 -9.97 -8.20 8.91
N GLN A 86 -9.37 -7.02 8.87
CA GLN A 86 -8.53 -6.56 9.96
C GLN A 86 -9.21 -5.42 10.69
N ASP A 87 -9.14 -5.46 12.03
CA ASP A 87 -9.82 -4.46 12.82
C ASP A 87 -9.09 -3.15 12.96
N VAL A 88 -7.79 -3.18 12.81
CA VAL A 88 -6.96 -1.99 13.06
C VAL A 88 -6.22 -1.62 11.79
N PRO A 89 -6.30 -0.38 11.35
CA PRO A 89 -5.55 0.03 10.17
C PRO A 89 -4.06 0.10 10.47
N ARG A 90 -3.27 -0.06 9.43
CA ARG A 90 -1.83 0.13 9.53
C ARG A 90 -1.51 1.55 9.08
N THR A 91 -0.64 2.21 9.81
CA THR A 91 -0.27 3.60 9.50
C THR A 91 1.19 3.66 9.12
N PHE A 92 1.48 4.39 8.06
CA PHE A 92 2.84 4.57 7.57
C PHE A 92 3.09 6.04 7.32
N ASP A 93 4.34 6.47 7.52
CA ASP A 93 4.76 7.82 7.18
C ASP A 93 5.73 7.75 6.02
N LEU A 94 5.45 8.48 4.96
CA LEU A 94 6.26 8.47 3.75
C LEU A 94 6.75 9.87 3.44
N VAL A 95 7.86 9.94 2.70
CA VAL A 95 8.45 11.21 2.29
C VAL A 95 8.59 11.20 0.77
N GLN A 96 8.29 12.31 0.16
CA GLN A 96 8.38 12.44 -1.28
C GLN A 96 9.83 12.30 -1.73
N GLY A 97 10.03 11.49 -2.74
CA GLY A 97 11.37 11.26 -3.29
C GLY A 97 12.15 10.16 -2.59
N ASP A 98 11.68 9.67 -1.45
CA ASP A 98 12.35 8.59 -0.75
C ASP A 98 11.99 7.27 -1.42
N GLN A 99 12.95 6.37 -1.54
CA GLN A 99 12.72 5.07 -2.17
C GLN A 99 12.19 4.03 -1.20
N GLY A 100 12.09 4.37 0.07
CA GLY A 100 11.60 3.45 1.07
C GLY A 100 12.65 2.46 1.56
N HIS A 101 12.43 1.94 2.73
CA HIS A 101 13.32 0.95 3.33
C HIS A 101 12.51 -0.32 3.55
N LEU A 102 12.67 -1.27 2.65
CA LEU A 102 11.91 -2.51 2.69
C LEU A 102 12.79 -3.67 3.11
N ALA A 103 12.29 -4.49 4.01
CA ALA A 103 12.95 -5.72 4.41
C ALA A 103 12.11 -6.87 3.89
N LYS A 104 12.35 -7.27 2.65
CA LYS A 104 11.51 -8.27 2.03
C LYS A 104 11.58 -9.61 2.75
N CYS A 105 10.47 -10.29 2.79
CA CYS A 105 10.41 -11.61 3.33
C CYS A 105 11.13 -12.56 2.39
N ALA A 106 12.00 -13.32 2.93
CA ALA A 106 12.80 -14.23 2.12
C ALA A 106 12.02 -15.46 1.69
#